data_507bf826935ae5dadd95e990c89e8410
#
_entry.id   507bf826935ae5dadd95e990c89e8410
#
_cell.length_a   1.000
_cell.length_b   1.000
_cell.length_c   1.000
_cell.angle_alpha   90.00
_cell.angle_beta   90.00
_cell.angle_gamma   90.00
#
_symmetry.space_group_name_H-M   'P 1'
#
loop_
_entity.id
_entity.type
_entity.pdbx_description
1 polymer ?
#
loop_
_entity_poly.entity_id
_entity_poly.type
_entity_poly.pdbx_seq_one_letter_code
_entity_poly.pdbx_strand_id
1 'polypeptide(L)'
;MFTLTADIWFVNLGLKFSDWVKSFKIGNFDIYIYGCIIAASVLLALTVACIVARRTGQNDDNYAELMIWGVLFGIIGARLYYVAFDWEAYKDNLKEIFNLRAGGLAIYGGIIAGAITGWIFCKDKKLNFRQVLDTAFVGVVLAQATGRWSNFVNMECFGGYTENLLAMRLNIAKVNSAMITPELLEKAVSVDGVSYIQVHPTFLYESLWNLALFVILLLATRKKRFHGQIFLLYLMGYGVGRFWIEGLRTDQLKIGHTGIAISQVVSVVLCAAALVLYVIGMKKAKEAEAIVAKAEAEAAEEIKGNVLEMIEEDRKASEAFAEAAAHAQETMEGAADAAEQARTDMEETAGELLEAEADSAHVEAQAATEQAEAEAAEQAAKANAAAEALKDAAEEHAEALKDAAEEHAEALKDAADEAIAKVQESVDDAVAKLQEAADQAIAKLQEAAGGAGEKNDGR
;
A
#
# COMPACT_ATOMS: atom_id res chain seq x y z
N MET A 1 55.24 21.40 -14.87
CA MET A 1 53.94 20.77 -15.16
C MET A 1 53.46 20.19 -13.83
N PHE A 2 52.57 20.87 -13.10
CA PHE A 2 52.04 20.37 -11.83
C PHE A 2 51.17 19.17 -12.17
N THR A 3 51.66 17.96 -11.97
CA THR A 3 50.84 16.76 -11.97
C THR A 3 49.91 16.84 -10.77
N LEU A 4 48.64 17.21 -10.99
CA LEU A 4 47.61 17.13 -9.95
C LEU A 4 47.52 15.68 -9.49
N THR A 5 48.03 15.41 -8.28
CA THR A 5 47.98 14.09 -7.69
C THR A 5 46.52 13.77 -7.32
N ALA A 6 46.03 12.64 -7.77
CA ALA A 6 44.63 12.23 -7.47
C ALA A 6 44.53 11.85 -5.98
N ASP A 7 43.44 12.26 -5.32
CA ASP A 7 43.11 11.81 -3.97
C ASP A 7 42.37 10.48 -4.00
N ILE A 8 41.49 10.30 -4.99
CA ILE A 8 40.76 9.09 -5.29
C ILE A 8 40.92 8.77 -6.78
N TRP A 9 41.25 7.53 -7.09
CA TRP A 9 41.47 7.10 -8.47
C TRP A 9 40.90 5.72 -8.73
N PHE A 10 39.89 5.61 -9.63
CA PHE A 10 39.43 4.34 -10.18
C PHE A 10 40.37 3.92 -11.32
N VAL A 11 41.27 3.01 -11.02
CA VAL A 11 42.45 2.71 -11.87
C VAL A 11 42.04 2.22 -13.26
N ASN A 12 41.14 1.25 -13.29
CA ASN A 12 40.73 0.58 -14.54
C ASN A 12 39.70 1.37 -15.34
N LEU A 13 39.05 2.37 -14.70
CA LEU A 13 38.11 3.28 -15.35
C LEU A 13 38.76 4.61 -15.78
N GLY A 14 39.99 4.86 -15.38
CA GLY A 14 40.70 6.12 -15.67
C GLY A 14 40.14 7.36 -14.96
N LEU A 15 39.21 7.20 -14.00
CA LEU A 15 38.57 8.33 -13.31
C LEU A 15 39.45 8.79 -12.13
N LYS A 16 39.88 10.03 -12.16
CA LYS A 16 40.72 10.66 -11.13
C LYS A 16 40.00 11.85 -10.50
N PHE A 17 40.00 11.90 -9.18
CA PHE A 17 39.49 13.02 -8.39
C PHE A 17 40.64 13.61 -7.58
N SER A 18 40.95 14.89 -7.86
CA SER A 18 42.02 15.66 -7.20
C SER A 18 41.39 16.76 -6.38
N ASP A 19 42.17 17.30 -5.43
CA ASP A 19 41.76 18.41 -4.53
C ASP A 19 40.41 18.14 -3.85
N TRP A 20 40.25 16.92 -3.34
CA TRP A 20 38.99 16.47 -2.77
C TRP A 20 38.68 17.17 -1.45
N VAL A 21 37.56 17.89 -1.41
CA VAL A 21 37.14 18.71 -0.26
C VAL A 21 36.09 17.92 0.55
N LYS A 22 36.33 17.80 1.86
CA LYS A 22 35.38 17.13 2.81
C LYS A 22 34.44 18.11 3.49
N SER A 23 34.83 19.40 3.58
CA SER A 23 34.02 20.46 4.20
C SER A 23 34.28 21.80 3.51
N PHE A 24 33.33 22.72 3.64
CA PHE A 24 33.45 24.10 3.22
C PHE A 24 33.02 25.04 4.36
N LYS A 25 33.46 26.28 4.33
CA LYS A 25 33.16 27.26 5.39
C LYS A 25 32.07 28.22 4.93
N ILE A 26 31.06 28.43 5.80
CA ILE A 26 30.12 29.55 5.69
C ILE A 26 30.30 30.41 6.95
N GLY A 27 30.94 31.55 6.80
CA GLY A 27 31.35 32.38 7.94
C GLY A 27 32.32 31.63 8.86
N ASN A 28 31.97 31.48 10.13
CA ASN A 28 32.75 30.75 11.13
C ASN A 28 32.37 29.26 11.28
N PHE A 29 31.45 28.74 10.43
CA PHE A 29 30.98 27.36 10.55
C PHE A 29 31.57 26.49 9.45
N ASP A 30 32.17 25.37 9.85
CA ASP A 30 32.53 24.28 8.93
C ASP A 30 31.32 23.42 8.65
N ILE A 31 30.95 23.34 7.36
CA ILE A 31 29.87 22.47 6.87
C ILE A 31 30.52 21.29 6.18
N TYR A 32 30.23 20.09 6.70
CA TYR A 32 30.75 18.84 6.15
C TYR A 32 29.84 18.32 5.03
N ILE A 33 30.43 18.02 3.88
CA ILE A 33 29.70 17.45 2.71
C ILE A 33 29.02 16.14 3.08
N TYR A 34 29.65 15.35 3.96
CA TYR A 34 29.03 14.15 4.54
C TYR A 34 27.64 14.43 5.10
N GLY A 35 27.50 15.44 5.95
CA GLY A 35 26.22 15.83 6.55
C GLY A 35 25.19 16.30 5.51
N CYS A 36 25.65 17.04 4.50
CA CYS A 36 24.77 17.49 3.40
C CYS A 36 24.19 16.32 2.59
N ILE A 37 25.03 15.31 2.29
CA ILE A 37 24.58 14.10 1.58
C ILE A 37 23.57 13.33 2.41
N ILE A 38 23.82 13.15 3.71
CA ILE A 38 22.88 12.45 4.61
C ILE A 38 21.56 13.22 4.69
N ALA A 39 21.59 14.55 4.87
CA ALA A 39 20.37 15.37 4.92
C ALA A 39 19.59 15.27 3.60
N ALA A 40 20.24 15.39 2.45
CA ALA A 40 19.63 15.22 1.14
C ALA A 40 19.04 13.81 0.96
N SER A 41 19.72 12.76 1.44
CA SER A 41 19.24 11.38 1.39
C SER A 41 17.97 11.19 2.23
N VAL A 42 17.89 11.81 3.42
CA VAL A 42 16.69 11.79 4.27
C VAL A 42 15.51 12.49 3.59
N LEU A 43 15.74 13.66 2.99
CA LEU A 43 14.70 14.38 2.24
C LEU A 43 14.22 13.60 1.01
N LEU A 44 15.13 12.92 0.32
CA LEU A 44 14.80 12.04 -0.79
C LEU A 44 13.96 10.85 -0.32
N ALA A 45 14.31 10.24 0.82
CA ALA A 45 13.51 9.17 1.43
C ALA A 45 12.09 9.63 1.75
N LEU A 46 11.94 10.83 2.35
CA LEU A 46 10.64 11.42 2.63
C LEU A 46 9.83 11.62 1.35
N THR A 47 10.45 12.21 0.32
CA THR A 47 9.78 12.45 -0.97
C THR A 47 9.23 11.16 -1.55
N VAL A 48 10.03 10.09 -1.53
CA VAL A 48 9.57 8.76 -2.00
C VAL A 48 8.48 8.19 -1.12
N ALA A 49 8.61 8.28 0.20
CA ALA A 49 7.57 7.81 1.13
C ALA A 49 6.24 8.54 0.91
N CYS A 50 6.24 9.87 0.73
CA CYS A 50 5.06 10.66 0.40
C CYS A 50 4.44 10.25 -0.95
N ILE A 51 5.27 10.02 -1.99
CA ILE A 51 4.78 9.55 -3.29
C ILE A 51 4.11 8.17 -3.17
N VAL A 52 4.73 7.24 -2.44
CA VAL A 52 4.18 5.90 -2.22
C VAL A 52 2.90 5.99 -1.36
N ALA A 53 2.90 6.82 -0.31
CA ALA A 53 1.73 7.04 0.53
C ALA A 53 0.52 7.51 -0.29
N ARG A 54 0.67 8.56 -1.09
CA ARG A 54 -0.40 9.07 -1.97
C ARG A 54 -0.89 8.00 -2.95
N ARG A 55 0.01 7.20 -3.55
CA ARG A 55 -0.34 6.13 -4.49
C ARG A 55 -1.09 4.97 -3.85
N THR A 56 -0.96 4.80 -2.55
CA THR A 56 -1.58 3.71 -1.78
C THR A 56 -2.72 4.19 -0.87
N GLY A 57 -3.25 5.42 -1.13
CA GLY A 57 -4.40 5.96 -0.41
C GLY A 57 -4.10 6.39 1.04
N GLN A 58 -2.83 6.60 1.39
CA GLN A 58 -2.42 7.03 2.73
C GLN A 58 -2.20 8.55 2.75
N ASN A 59 -2.41 9.18 3.91
CA ASN A 59 -2.07 10.59 4.11
C ASN A 59 -0.55 10.75 4.21
N ASP A 60 0.04 11.50 3.29
CA ASP A 60 1.48 11.75 3.21
C ASP A 60 2.00 12.72 4.28
N ASP A 61 1.15 13.59 4.86
CA ASP A 61 1.53 14.46 5.98
C ASP A 61 2.00 13.66 7.20
N ASN A 62 1.42 12.47 7.42
CA ASN A 62 1.85 11.59 8.51
C ASN A 62 3.32 11.16 8.34
N TYR A 63 3.82 11.01 7.13
CA TYR A 63 5.22 10.62 6.87
C TYR A 63 6.18 11.80 7.08
N ALA A 64 5.75 13.02 6.78
CA ALA A 64 6.53 14.22 7.08
C ALA A 64 6.64 14.43 8.60
N GLU A 65 5.54 14.29 9.31
CA GLU A 65 5.52 14.38 10.78
C GLU A 65 6.34 13.27 11.44
N LEU A 66 6.16 12.02 10.99
CA LEU A 66 6.94 10.86 11.47
C LEU A 66 8.44 11.04 11.23
N MET A 67 8.84 11.62 10.10
CA MET A 67 10.25 11.90 9.82
C MET A 67 10.82 12.89 10.83
N ILE A 68 10.11 13.98 11.15
CA ILE A 68 10.57 14.97 12.13
C ILE A 68 10.81 14.31 13.49
N TRP A 69 9.83 13.57 14.00
CA TRP A 69 9.94 12.86 15.27
C TRP A 69 10.99 11.75 15.22
N GLY A 70 11.03 11.00 14.12
CA GLY A 70 11.99 9.90 13.91
C GLY A 70 13.44 10.38 13.89
N VAL A 71 13.73 11.50 13.23
CA VAL A 71 15.07 12.10 13.21
C VAL A 71 15.43 12.64 14.59
N LEU A 72 14.53 13.39 15.24
CA LEU A 72 14.78 13.98 16.55
C LEU A 72 15.09 12.90 17.61
N PHE A 73 14.17 11.93 17.78
CA PHE A 73 14.37 10.88 18.77
C PHE A 73 15.42 9.86 18.35
N GLY A 74 15.62 9.67 17.03
CA GLY A 74 16.71 8.86 16.51
C GLY A 74 18.09 9.39 16.90
N ILE A 75 18.31 10.71 16.78
CA ILE A 75 19.58 11.35 17.22
C ILE A 75 19.74 11.22 18.73
N ILE A 76 18.69 11.48 19.52
CA ILE A 76 18.72 11.35 20.98
C ILE A 76 19.05 9.91 21.36
N GLY A 77 18.37 8.93 20.76
CA GLY A 77 18.60 7.51 21.03
C GLY A 77 20.00 7.05 20.64
N ALA A 78 20.52 7.49 19.50
CA ALA A 78 21.88 7.21 19.07
C ALA A 78 22.91 7.75 20.07
N ARG A 79 22.69 8.93 20.62
CA ARG A 79 23.56 9.54 21.62
C ARG A 79 23.46 8.81 22.96
N LEU A 80 22.28 8.57 23.46
CA LEU A 80 22.06 7.86 24.73
C LEU A 80 22.66 6.47 24.71
N TYR A 81 22.48 5.73 23.60
CA TYR A 81 23.09 4.42 23.43
C TYR A 81 24.63 4.49 23.48
N TYR A 82 25.23 5.43 22.73
CA TYR A 82 26.68 5.61 22.73
C TYR A 82 27.22 5.93 24.14
N VAL A 83 26.61 6.90 24.82
CA VAL A 83 26.99 7.30 26.17
C VAL A 83 26.87 6.15 27.18
N ALA A 84 25.81 5.31 27.05
CA ALA A 84 25.60 4.16 27.93
C ALA A 84 26.72 3.11 27.80
N PHE A 85 27.25 2.91 26.58
CA PHE A 85 28.34 1.95 26.34
C PHE A 85 29.73 2.52 26.55
N ASP A 86 29.90 3.84 26.55
CA ASP A 86 31.18 4.54 26.78
C ASP A 86 31.09 5.45 28.01
N TRP A 87 30.36 5.01 29.06
CA TRP A 87 30.05 5.78 30.25
C TRP A 87 31.30 6.34 30.95
N GLU A 88 32.41 5.59 30.93
CA GLU A 88 33.66 6.01 31.54
C GLU A 88 34.21 7.36 30.98
N ALA A 89 33.96 7.61 29.68
CA ALA A 89 34.36 8.87 29.04
C ALA A 89 33.50 10.08 29.45
N TYR A 90 32.29 9.84 29.98
CA TYR A 90 31.30 10.89 30.24
C TYR A 90 31.04 11.13 31.73
N LYS A 91 31.32 10.17 32.62
CA LYS A 91 30.98 10.23 34.06
C LYS A 91 31.55 11.48 34.76
N ASP A 92 32.73 11.95 34.34
CA ASP A 92 33.42 13.10 34.97
C ASP A 92 33.00 14.46 34.37
N ASN A 93 32.38 14.47 33.20
CA ASN A 93 31.87 15.66 32.52
C ASN A 93 30.57 15.42 31.77
N LEU A 94 29.45 15.44 32.47
CA LEU A 94 28.12 15.19 31.90
C LEU A 94 27.68 16.20 30.80
N LYS A 95 28.36 17.37 30.72
CA LYS A 95 28.07 18.36 29.68
C LYS A 95 28.48 17.86 28.30
N GLU A 96 29.49 17.00 28.22
CA GLU A 96 29.93 16.38 26.95
C GLU A 96 28.85 15.46 26.34
N ILE A 97 27.86 14.99 27.11
CA ILE A 97 26.71 14.23 26.58
C ILE A 97 25.93 15.04 25.53
N PHE A 98 25.88 16.36 25.68
CA PHE A 98 25.19 17.26 24.75
C PHE A 98 26.05 17.71 23.57
N ASN A 99 27.35 17.41 23.60
CA ASN A 99 28.29 17.77 22.53
C ASN A 99 28.22 16.77 21.36
N LEU A 100 27.19 16.92 20.50
CA LEU A 100 26.98 16.06 19.32
C LEU A 100 28.04 16.30 18.22
N ARG A 101 28.73 17.45 18.26
CA ARG A 101 29.77 17.80 17.26
C ARG A 101 31.05 17.00 17.40
N ALA A 102 31.34 16.54 18.58
CA ALA A 102 32.50 15.68 18.85
C ALA A 102 32.34 14.25 18.33
N GLY A 103 31.19 13.92 17.74
CA GLY A 103 30.83 12.56 17.33
C GLY A 103 30.18 11.77 18.46
N GLY A 104 30.33 10.45 18.48
CA GLY A 104 29.75 9.57 19.51
C GLY A 104 28.25 9.37 19.35
N LEU A 105 27.83 8.88 18.17
CA LEU A 105 26.48 8.47 17.83
C LEU A 105 26.48 6.99 17.41
N ALA A 106 25.76 6.15 18.15
CA ALA A 106 25.64 4.73 17.84
C ALA A 106 24.41 4.47 16.97
N ILE A 107 24.61 3.89 15.79
CA ILE A 107 23.54 3.61 14.83
C ILE A 107 22.44 2.72 15.41
N TYR A 108 22.78 1.74 16.26
CA TYR A 108 21.79 0.85 16.89
C TYR A 108 20.83 1.61 17.81
N GLY A 109 21.34 2.59 18.57
CA GLY A 109 20.50 3.47 19.39
C GLY A 109 19.50 4.27 18.57
N GLY A 110 19.94 4.77 17.41
CA GLY A 110 19.08 5.48 16.45
C GLY A 110 17.98 4.59 15.86
N ILE A 111 18.33 3.36 15.48
CA ILE A 111 17.36 2.38 14.94
C ILE A 111 16.29 2.02 15.98
N ILE A 112 16.73 1.69 17.23
CA ILE A 112 15.81 1.33 18.31
C ILE A 112 14.88 2.49 18.64
N ALA A 113 15.42 3.70 18.84
CA ALA A 113 14.63 4.88 19.14
C ALA A 113 13.68 5.24 17.98
N GLY A 114 14.12 5.14 16.73
CA GLY A 114 13.29 5.35 15.54
C GLY A 114 12.15 4.34 15.45
N ALA A 115 12.39 3.06 15.73
CA ALA A 115 11.34 2.03 15.75
C ALA A 115 10.31 2.28 16.85
N ILE A 116 10.75 2.62 18.06
CA ILE A 116 9.86 2.97 19.19
C ILE A 116 9.03 4.21 18.84
N THR A 117 9.66 5.26 18.30
CA THR A 117 8.98 6.49 17.87
C THR A 117 7.92 6.18 16.82
N GLY A 118 8.25 5.40 15.80
CA GLY A 118 7.32 4.98 14.75
C GLY A 118 6.13 4.18 15.30
N TRP A 119 6.40 3.28 16.25
CA TRP A 119 5.34 2.50 16.89
C TRP A 119 4.40 3.37 17.74
N ILE A 120 4.94 4.28 18.57
CA ILE A 120 4.15 5.22 19.39
C ILE A 120 3.34 6.14 18.47
N PHE A 121 3.97 6.72 17.44
CA PHE A 121 3.32 7.58 16.46
C PHE A 121 2.14 6.89 15.78
N CYS A 122 2.33 5.66 15.30
CA CYS A 122 1.26 4.91 14.66
C CYS A 122 0.11 4.60 15.61
N LYS A 123 0.41 4.30 16.89
CA LYS A 123 -0.61 4.07 17.92
C LYS A 123 -1.42 5.35 18.22
N ASP A 124 -0.76 6.49 18.32
CA ASP A 124 -1.39 7.79 18.57
C ASP A 124 -2.31 8.20 17.41
N LYS A 125 -1.82 8.09 16.17
CA LYS A 125 -2.56 8.42 14.94
C LYS A 125 -3.52 7.31 14.48
N LYS A 126 -3.63 6.18 15.19
CA LYS A 126 -4.43 5.00 14.83
C LYS A 126 -4.07 4.44 13.43
N LEU A 127 -2.79 4.48 13.07
CA LEU A 127 -2.27 3.98 11.80
C LEU A 127 -1.83 2.52 11.93
N ASN A 128 -1.96 1.75 10.85
CA ASN A 128 -1.39 0.41 10.80
C ASN A 128 0.14 0.49 10.68
N PHE A 129 0.84 0.14 11.75
CA PHE A 129 2.32 0.22 11.83
C PHE A 129 3.01 -0.55 10.70
N ARG A 130 2.51 -1.74 10.34
CA ARG A 130 3.08 -2.55 9.25
C ARG A 130 2.90 -1.88 7.89
N GLN A 131 1.78 -1.21 7.67
CA GLN A 131 1.56 -0.45 6.44
C GLN A 131 2.49 0.76 6.36
N VAL A 132 2.71 1.45 7.48
CA VAL A 132 3.66 2.57 7.56
C VAL A 132 5.09 2.11 7.28
N LEU A 133 5.51 0.95 7.83
CA LEU A 133 6.81 0.35 7.51
C LEU A 133 6.96 0.05 6.01
N ASP A 134 5.94 -0.56 5.39
CA ASP A 134 5.96 -0.87 3.94
C ASP A 134 6.21 0.39 3.09
N THR A 135 5.62 1.51 3.47
CA THR A 135 5.74 2.77 2.74
C THR A 135 7.07 3.47 3.02
N ALA A 136 7.44 3.59 4.30
CA ALA A 136 8.66 4.30 4.72
C ALA A 136 9.93 3.61 4.21
N PHE A 137 9.99 2.27 4.24
CA PHE A 137 11.22 1.55 3.89
C PHE A 137 11.52 1.51 2.39
N VAL A 138 10.57 1.83 1.52
CA VAL A 138 10.87 2.13 0.10
C VAL A 138 11.75 3.39 -0.01
N GLY A 139 11.45 4.42 0.78
CA GLY A 139 12.27 5.64 0.86
C GLY A 139 13.62 5.39 1.56
N VAL A 140 13.60 4.65 2.67
CA VAL A 140 14.79 4.35 3.47
C VAL A 140 15.87 3.63 2.65
N VAL A 141 15.51 2.63 1.84
CA VAL A 141 16.50 1.92 1.01
C VAL A 141 17.14 2.83 -0.04
N LEU A 142 16.40 3.80 -0.59
CA LEU A 142 16.97 4.80 -1.48
C LEU A 142 17.90 5.76 -0.72
N ALA A 143 17.54 6.19 0.49
CA ALA A 143 18.42 6.97 1.35
C ALA A 143 19.70 6.20 1.71
N GLN A 144 19.62 4.91 1.92
CA GLN A 144 20.80 4.06 2.13
C GLN A 144 21.68 4.02 0.87
N ALA A 145 21.10 3.90 -0.32
CA ALA A 145 21.86 3.93 -1.58
C ALA A 145 22.61 5.26 -1.77
N THR A 146 21.92 6.38 -1.59
CA THR A 146 22.50 7.73 -1.76
C THR A 146 23.41 8.10 -0.60
N GLY A 147 23.08 7.72 0.62
CA GLY A 147 23.89 7.98 1.81
C GLY A 147 25.27 7.33 1.77
N ARG A 148 25.47 6.22 1.04
CA ARG A 148 26.79 5.59 0.86
C ARG A 148 27.81 6.49 0.14
N TRP A 149 27.36 7.46 -0.62
CA TRP A 149 28.25 8.45 -1.24
C TRP A 149 28.91 9.36 -0.23
N SER A 150 28.37 9.49 0.98
CA SER A 150 29.05 10.20 2.09
C SER A 150 30.32 9.47 2.52
N ASN A 151 30.34 8.13 2.50
CA ASN A 151 31.53 7.35 2.79
C ASN A 151 32.61 7.53 1.70
N PHE A 152 32.19 7.66 0.44
CA PHE A 152 33.11 8.02 -0.65
C PHE A 152 33.78 9.37 -0.41
N VAL A 153 33.01 10.38 -0.02
CA VAL A 153 33.57 11.73 0.29
C VAL A 153 34.57 11.68 1.44
N ASN A 154 34.27 10.89 2.46
CA ASN A 154 35.17 10.74 3.62
C ASN A 154 36.35 9.79 3.38
N MET A 155 36.37 9.03 2.29
CA MET A 155 37.31 7.94 2.01
C MET A 155 37.33 6.90 3.15
N GLU A 156 36.14 6.44 3.54
CA GLU A 156 35.98 5.49 4.65
C GLU A 156 35.12 4.28 4.22
N CYS A 157 35.02 3.26 5.10
CA CYS A 157 34.21 2.08 4.85
C CYS A 157 34.56 1.32 3.56
N PHE A 158 35.81 1.32 3.16
CA PHE A 158 36.31 0.58 2.00
C PHE A 158 36.62 -0.89 2.37
N GLY A 159 36.81 -1.70 1.34
CA GLY A 159 37.16 -3.12 1.51
C GLY A 159 38.65 -3.40 1.43
N GLY A 160 39.00 -4.70 1.48
CA GLY A 160 40.37 -5.18 1.31
C GLY A 160 40.95 -4.90 -0.09
N TYR A 161 42.14 -5.39 -0.34
CA TYR A 161 42.83 -5.24 -1.63
C TYR A 161 42.05 -5.92 -2.76
N THR A 162 42.02 -5.25 -3.93
CA THR A 162 41.39 -5.81 -5.14
C THR A 162 42.04 -5.31 -6.42
N GLU A 163 42.00 -6.12 -7.46
CA GLU A 163 42.41 -5.76 -8.85
C GLU A 163 41.23 -5.75 -9.82
N ASN A 164 40.00 -5.85 -9.30
CA ASN A 164 38.81 -5.90 -10.16
C ASN A 164 38.60 -4.60 -10.96
N LEU A 165 37.65 -4.61 -11.90
CA LEU A 165 37.32 -3.48 -12.78
C LEU A 165 37.07 -2.17 -12.00
N LEU A 166 36.47 -2.26 -10.81
CA LEU A 166 36.10 -1.11 -9.97
C LEU A 166 37.16 -0.78 -8.91
N ALA A 167 38.35 -1.38 -9.00
CA ALA A 167 39.44 -1.12 -8.04
C ALA A 167 39.69 0.39 -7.88
N MET A 168 39.66 0.83 -6.60
CA MET A 168 39.78 2.24 -6.23
C MET A 168 41.06 2.45 -5.44
N ARG A 169 41.92 3.38 -5.89
CA ARG A 169 43.10 3.84 -5.17
C ARG A 169 42.76 5.06 -4.33
N LEU A 170 43.20 5.04 -3.09
CA LEU A 170 43.05 6.13 -2.12
C LEU A 170 44.42 6.62 -1.68
N ASN A 171 44.62 7.93 -1.68
CA ASN A 171 45.84 8.57 -1.17
C ASN A 171 45.96 8.30 0.36
N ILE A 172 47.01 7.58 0.76
CA ILE A 172 47.20 7.15 2.16
C ILE A 172 47.24 8.36 3.13
N ALA A 173 47.79 9.50 2.70
CA ALA A 173 47.87 10.69 3.54
C ALA A 173 46.50 11.31 3.90
N LYS A 174 45.44 10.98 3.14
CA LYS A 174 44.07 11.51 3.32
C LYS A 174 43.09 10.51 3.94
N VAL A 175 43.50 9.25 4.09
CA VAL A 175 42.72 8.17 4.71
C VAL A 175 43.04 8.10 6.20
N ASN A 176 42.01 7.76 7.00
CA ASN A 176 42.24 7.48 8.42
C ASN A 176 43.12 6.23 8.58
N SER A 177 44.31 6.41 9.18
CA SER A 177 45.31 5.36 9.38
C SER A 177 44.78 4.14 10.14
N ALA A 178 43.81 4.32 11.04
CA ALA A 178 43.16 3.23 11.79
C ALA A 178 42.36 2.25 10.90
N MET A 179 42.00 2.66 9.68
CA MET A 179 41.24 1.83 8.71
C MET A 179 42.17 1.07 7.75
N ILE A 180 43.48 1.37 7.76
CA ILE A 180 44.43 0.77 6.83
C ILE A 180 45.02 -0.49 7.48
N THR A 181 44.75 -1.63 6.89
CA THR A 181 45.31 -2.92 7.36
C THR A 181 46.75 -3.09 6.94
N PRO A 182 47.57 -3.92 7.67
CA PRO A 182 48.93 -4.24 7.27
C PRO A 182 49.04 -4.77 5.83
N GLU A 183 48.09 -5.60 5.38
CA GLU A 183 48.04 -6.11 4.02
C GLU A 183 47.89 -4.99 2.95
N LEU A 184 47.06 -3.98 3.24
CA LEU A 184 46.90 -2.82 2.34
C LEU A 184 48.15 -1.98 2.26
N LEU A 185 48.93 -1.87 3.36
CA LEU A 185 50.21 -1.17 3.37
C LEU A 185 51.28 -1.93 2.59
N GLU A 186 51.32 -3.26 2.74
CA GLU A 186 52.27 -4.11 2.00
C GLU A 186 52.07 -4.02 0.49
N LYS A 187 50.81 -3.95 0.05
CA LYS A 187 50.41 -3.83 -1.35
C LYS A 187 50.28 -2.37 -1.83
N ALA A 188 50.73 -1.41 -1.05
CA ALA A 188 50.64 -0.01 -1.43
C ALA A 188 51.49 0.30 -2.68
N VAL A 189 50.96 1.16 -3.55
CA VAL A 189 51.58 1.53 -4.81
C VAL A 189 51.98 3.01 -4.75
N SER A 190 53.23 3.35 -5.08
CA SER A 190 53.66 4.73 -5.21
C SER A 190 53.59 5.16 -6.69
N VAL A 191 52.85 6.26 -6.95
CA VAL A 191 52.74 6.88 -8.28
C VAL A 191 52.99 8.37 -8.14
N ASP A 192 53.91 8.90 -8.91
CA ASP A 192 54.27 10.33 -8.90
C ASP A 192 54.64 10.88 -7.50
N GLY A 193 55.28 10.03 -6.65
CA GLY A 193 55.66 10.40 -5.29
C GLY A 193 54.54 10.36 -4.25
N VAL A 194 53.34 9.93 -4.61
CA VAL A 194 52.21 9.72 -3.70
C VAL A 194 51.96 8.24 -3.51
N SER A 195 51.77 7.80 -2.26
CA SER A 195 51.46 6.42 -1.91
C SER A 195 49.96 6.21 -1.85
N TYR A 196 49.49 5.13 -2.48
CA TYR A 196 48.10 4.76 -2.56
C TYR A 196 47.88 3.35 -2.02
N ILE A 197 46.77 3.17 -1.30
CA ILE A 197 46.16 1.83 -1.08
C ILE A 197 45.15 1.55 -2.19
N GLN A 198 45.09 0.31 -2.66
CA GLN A 198 44.11 -0.15 -3.68
C GLN A 198 43.07 -1.05 -3.04
N VAL A 199 41.80 -0.69 -3.13
CA VAL A 199 40.71 -1.24 -2.30
C VAL A 199 39.45 -1.53 -3.07
N HIS A 200 38.58 -2.39 -2.52
CA HIS A 200 37.20 -2.53 -2.97
C HIS A 200 36.40 -1.27 -2.64
N PRO A 201 35.67 -0.63 -3.60
CA PRO A 201 34.78 0.50 -3.36
C PRO A 201 33.44 0.00 -2.81
N THR A 202 33.41 -0.45 -1.55
CA THR A 202 32.21 -1.05 -0.94
C THR A 202 31.04 -0.09 -0.87
N PHE A 203 31.30 1.24 -0.78
CA PHE A 203 30.24 2.26 -0.89
C PHE A 203 29.46 2.14 -2.21
N LEU A 204 30.16 1.90 -3.32
CA LEU A 204 29.54 1.74 -4.64
C LEU A 204 28.74 0.44 -4.74
N TYR A 205 29.30 -0.66 -4.20
CA TYR A 205 28.59 -1.94 -4.18
C TYR A 205 27.30 -1.85 -3.38
N GLU A 206 27.33 -1.26 -2.17
CA GLU A 206 26.14 -1.06 -1.35
C GLU A 206 25.16 -0.08 -2.00
N SER A 207 25.65 0.98 -2.64
CA SER A 207 24.80 1.94 -3.35
C SER A 207 24.03 1.26 -4.51
N LEU A 208 24.74 0.52 -5.36
CA LEU A 208 24.11 -0.18 -6.49
C LEU A 208 23.16 -1.30 -6.02
N TRP A 209 23.52 -2.06 -4.99
CA TRP A 209 22.66 -3.07 -4.40
C TRP A 209 21.37 -2.48 -3.86
N ASN A 210 21.47 -1.42 -3.05
CA ASN A 210 20.32 -0.76 -2.47
C ASN A 210 19.47 -0.04 -3.53
N LEU A 211 20.07 0.48 -4.60
CA LEU A 211 19.32 1.05 -5.73
C LEU A 211 18.53 -0.02 -6.48
N ALA A 212 19.13 -1.19 -6.73
CA ALA A 212 18.41 -2.32 -7.31
C ALA A 212 17.28 -2.79 -6.40
N LEU A 213 17.52 -2.91 -5.10
CA LEU A 213 16.52 -3.25 -4.11
C LEU A 213 15.39 -2.21 -4.06
N PHE A 214 15.72 -0.92 -4.13
CA PHE A 214 14.72 0.16 -4.22
C PHE A 214 13.76 -0.05 -5.39
N VAL A 215 14.29 -0.33 -6.57
CA VAL A 215 13.47 -0.58 -7.77
C VAL A 215 12.57 -1.80 -7.57
N ILE A 216 13.12 -2.88 -7.01
CA ILE A 216 12.34 -4.10 -6.72
C ILE A 216 11.20 -3.80 -5.74
N LEU A 217 11.49 -3.11 -4.62
CA LEU A 217 10.48 -2.76 -3.62
C LEU A 217 9.42 -1.83 -4.19
N LEU A 218 9.82 -0.81 -4.95
CA LEU A 218 8.89 0.13 -5.60
C LEU A 218 7.93 -0.58 -6.56
N LEU A 219 8.43 -1.55 -7.33
CA LEU A 219 7.58 -2.38 -8.20
C LEU A 219 6.69 -3.32 -7.40
N ALA A 220 7.20 -3.89 -6.29
CA ALA A 220 6.45 -4.79 -5.42
C ALA A 220 5.27 -4.10 -4.71
N THR A 221 5.33 -2.78 -4.46
CA THR A 221 4.21 -2.04 -3.85
C THR A 221 2.91 -2.17 -4.63
N ARG A 222 3.00 -2.32 -5.97
CA ARG A 222 1.83 -2.46 -6.86
C ARG A 222 1.09 -3.80 -6.71
N LYS A 223 1.77 -4.83 -6.20
CA LYS A 223 1.26 -6.21 -6.07
C LYS A 223 1.29 -6.68 -4.61
N LYS A 224 1.22 -5.73 -3.69
CA LYS A 224 1.21 -6.04 -2.26
C LYS A 224 -0.07 -6.79 -1.89
N ARG A 225 0.06 -7.92 -1.18
CA ARG A 225 -1.05 -8.77 -0.75
C ARG A 225 -1.38 -8.64 0.74
N PHE A 226 -0.41 -8.20 1.59
CA PHE A 226 -0.63 -8.01 3.02
C PHE A 226 0.24 -6.87 3.57
N HIS A 227 -0.16 -6.27 4.69
CA HIS A 227 0.61 -5.23 5.37
C HIS A 227 1.85 -5.81 6.03
N GLY A 228 3.01 -5.19 5.78
CA GLY A 228 4.33 -5.65 6.20
C GLY A 228 5.10 -6.40 5.11
N GLN A 229 4.50 -6.69 3.96
CA GLN A 229 5.13 -7.45 2.88
C GLN A 229 6.38 -6.76 2.32
N ILE A 230 6.32 -5.47 2.04
CA ILE A 230 7.42 -4.69 1.47
C ILE A 230 8.57 -4.55 2.47
N PHE A 231 8.23 -4.33 3.74
CA PHE A 231 9.22 -4.27 4.82
C PHE A 231 9.97 -5.62 4.98
N LEU A 232 9.27 -6.74 4.91
CA LEU A 232 9.90 -8.07 4.96
C LEU A 232 10.81 -8.33 3.75
N LEU A 233 10.39 -7.91 2.54
CA LEU A 233 11.25 -7.95 1.34
C LEU A 233 12.49 -7.07 1.51
N TYR A 234 12.34 -5.87 2.10
CA TYR A 234 13.47 -5.01 2.44
C TYR A 234 14.44 -5.72 3.38
N LEU A 235 13.97 -6.30 4.49
CA LEU A 235 14.83 -6.99 5.45
C LEU A 235 15.62 -8.13 4.80
N MET A 236 14.98 -8.92 3.96
CA MET A 236 15.63 -10.00 3.20
C MET A 236 16.67 -9.46 2.22
N GLY A 237 16.27 -8.50 1.36
CA GLY A 237 17.16 -7.97 0.33
C GLY A 237 18.33 -7.19 0.89
N TYR A 238 18.09 -6.32 1.89
CA TYR A 238 19.14 -5.59 2.56
C TYR A 238 20.08 -6.52 3.36
N GLY A 239 19.52 -7.50 4.07
CA GLY A 239 20.30 -8.46 4.83
C GLY A 239 21.25 -9.29 3.96
N VAL A 240 20.79 -9.76 2.77
CA VAL A 240 21.64 -10.45 1.80
C VAL A 240 22.78 -9.54 1.33
N GLY A 241 22.47 -8.30 0.93
CA GLY A 241 23.49 -7.32 0.51
C GLY A 241 24.51 -7.05 1.63
N ARG A 242 24.00 -6.81 2.83
CA ARG A 242 24.85 -6.53 3.99
C ARG A 242 25.78 -7.70 4.36
N PHE A 243 25.28 -8.92 4.24
CA PHE A 243 26.07 -10.11 4.56
C PHE A 243 27.34 -10.26 3.69
N TRP A 244 27.22 -10.17 2.37
CA TRP A 244 28.37 -10.38 1.49
C TRP A 244 29.29 -9.14 1.41
N ILE A 245 28.71 -7.91 1.42
CA ILE A 245 29.51 -6.68 1.35
C ILE A 245 30.31 -6.48 2.65
N GLU A 246 29.71 -6.77 3.81
CA GLU A 246 30.44 -6.74 5.08
C GLU A 246 31.64 -7.67 5.08
N GLY A 247 31.55 -8.83 4.43
CA GLY A 247 32.69 -9.74 4.27
C GLY A 247 33.90 -9.15 3.54
N LEU A 248 33.69 -8.09 2.72
CA LEU A 248 34.77 -7.40 2.02
C LEU A 248 35.40 -6.25 2.83
N ARG A 249 34.73 -5.74 3.87
CA ARG A 249 35.16 -4.55 4.62
C ARG A 249 36.35 -4.85 5.53
N THR A 250 37.19 -3.84 5.73
CA THR A 250 38.36 -3.92 6.62
C THR A 250 38.05 -3.49 8.04
N ASP A 251 36.97 -2.72 8.26
CA ASP A 251 36.55 -2.13 9.54
C ASP A 251 35.44 -2.92 10.24
N GLN A 252 35.39 -4.27 10.05
CA GLN A 252 34.39 -5.15 10.61
C GLN A 252 34.48 -5.23 12.14
N LEU A 253 33.33 -5.14 12.83
CA LEU A 253 33.23 -5.49 14.23
C LEU A 253 33.02 -7.01 14.36
N LYS A 254 34.09 -7.76 14.72
CA LYS A 254 34.09 -9.22 14.77
C LYS A 254 33.70 -9.77 16.15
N ILE A 255 33.06 -10.92 16.16
CA ILE A 255 32.72 -11.65 17.40
C ILE A 255 33.97 -12.41 17.90
N GLY A 256 34.60 -11.87 18.93
CA GLY A 256 35.79 -12.47 19.52
C GLY A 256 36.84 -12.85 18.46
N HIS A 257 37.28 -14.10 18.44
CA HIS A 257 38.29 -14.63 17.50
C HIS A 257 37.69 -15.42 16.33
N THR A 258 36.36 -15.40 16.14
CA THR A 258 35.68 -16.22 15.12
C THR A 258 35.87 -15.73 13.68
N GLY A 259 36.37 -14.54 13.48
CA GLY A 259 36.48 -13.93 12.15
C GLY A 259 35.14 -13.47 11.53
N ILE A 260 34.00 -13.78 12.16
CA ILE A 260 32.65 -13.44 11.68
C ILE A 260 32.24 -12.07 12.21
N ALA A 261 31.72 -11.20 11.34
CA ALA A 261 31.21 -9.91 11.75
C ALA A 261 29.84 -10.01 12.43
N ILE A 262 29.61 -9.19 13.48
CA ILE A 262 28.30 -9.14 14.17
C ILE A 262 27.17 -8.80 13.17
N SER A 263 27.42 -7.87 12.25
CA SER A 263 26.47 -7.47 11.22
C SER A 263 26.07 -8.62 10.29
N GLN A 264 26.97 -9.57 10.01
CA GLN A 264 26.67 -10.77 9.21
C GLN A 264 25.70 -11.71 9.95
N VAL A 265 25.95 -11.96 11.24
CA VAL A 265 25.05 -12.80 12.06
C VAL A 265 23.65 -12.17 12.16
N VAL A 266 23.60 -10.87 12.48
CA VAL A 266 22.33 -10.12 12.53
C VAL A 266 21.60 -10.20 11.19
N SER A 267 22.31 -10.06 10.07
CA SER A 267 21.72 -10.13 8.73
C SER A 267 21.10 -11.51 8.46
N VAL A 268 21.78 -12.59 8.80
CA VAL A 268 21.24 -13.96 8.63
C VAL A 268 20.01 -14.19 9.48
N VAL A 269 20.03 -13.79 10.75
CA VAL A 269 18.90 -13.94 11.66
C VAL A 269 17.69 -13.15 11.17
N LEU A 270 17.89 -11.88 10.77
CA LEU A 270 16.82 -11.04 10.25
C LEU A 270 16.26 -11.58 8.93
N CYS A 271 17.10 -12.05 8.01
CA CYS A 271 16.66 -12.69 6.77
C CYS A 271 15.80 -13.92 7.02
N ALA A 272 16.23 -14.80 7.93
CA ALA A 272 15.51 -16.03 8.26
C ALA A 272 14.14 -15.70 8.89
N ALA A 273 14.12 -14.79 9.87
CA ALA A 273 12.88 -14.33 10.50
C ALA A 273 11.94 -13.68 9.49
N ALA A 274 12.46 -12.78 8.64
CA ALA A 274 11.67 -12.11 7.60
C ALA A 274 11.10 -13.12 6.59
N LEU A 275 11.86 -14.13 6.17
CA LEU A 275 11.39 -15.18 5.27
C LEU A 275 10.25 -15.99 5.88
N VAL A 276 10.37 -16.39 7.14
CA VAL A 276 9.31 -17.14 7.85
C VAL A 276 8.04 -16.29 7.93
N LEU A 277 8.14 -15.02 8.36
CA LEU A 277 7.01 -14.12 8.45
C LEU A 277 6.39 -13.81 7.07
N TYR A 278 7.20 -13.71 6.03
CA TYR A 278 6.74 -13.53 4.66
C TYR A 278 5.91 -14.73 4.18
N VAL A 279 6.40 -15.95 4.40
CA VAL A 279 5.68 -17.19 4.03
C VAL A 279 4.35 -17.29 4.78
N ILE A 280 4.35 -17.00 6.08
CA ILE A 280 3.11 -16.96 6.89
C ILE A 280 2.14 -15.92 6.36
N GLY A 281 2.61 -14.69 6.11
CA GLY A 281 1.80 -13.60 5.55
C GLY A 281 1.19 -13.96 4.20
N MET A 282 1.97 -14.58 3.29
CA MET A 282 1.49 -15.04 1.99
C MET A 282 0.44 -16.15 2.07
N LYS A 283 0.58 -17.08 3.03
CA LYS A 283 -0.45 -18.12 3.25
C LYS A 283 -1.76 -17.50 3.71
N LYS A 284 -1.71 -16.62 4.73
CA LYS A 284 -2.90 -15.91 5.24
C LYS A 284 -3.55 -15.03 4.18
N ALA A 285 -2.77 -14.33 3.36
CA ALA A 285 -3.32 -13.53 2.26
C ALA A 285 -4.07 -14.38 1.24
N LYS A 286 -3.53 -15.56 0.87
CA LYS A 286 -4.22 -16.50 -0.03
C LYS A 286 -5.49 -17.07 0.57
N GLU A 287 -5.49 -17.38 1.87
CA GLU A 287 -6.68 -17.85 2.58
C GLU A 287 -7.76 -16.78 2.62
N ALA A 288 -7.39 -15.51 2.89
CA ALA A 288 -8.31 -14.38 2.84
C ALA A 288 -8.87 -14.14 1.42
N GLU A 289 -8.02 -14.17 0.38
CA GLU A 289 -8.45 -14.07 -1.02
C GLU A 289 -9.46 -15.20 -1.39
N ALA A 290 -9.24 -16.41 -0.91
CA ALA A 290 -10.15 -17.54 -1.17
C ALA A 290 -11.49 -17.37 -0.45
N ILE A 291 -11.53 -16.85 0.78
CA ILE A 291 -12.76 -16.57 1.52
C ILE A 291 -13.58 -15.47 0.82
N VAL A 292 -12.92 -14.39 0.40
CA VAL A 292 -13.58 -13.30 -0.34
C VAL A 292 -14.16 -13.80 -1.66
N ALA A 293 -13.37 -14.56 -2.45
CA ALA A 293 -13.83 -15.12 -3.72
C ALA A 293 -15.03 -16.06 -3.55
N LYS A 294 -15.08 -16.81 -2.44
CA LYS A 294 -16.21 -17.68 -2.12
C LYS A 294 -17.48 -16.86 -1.77
N ALA A 295 -17.31 -15.84 -0.95
CA ALA A 295 -18.42 -14.93 -0.58
C ALA A 295 -18.95 -14.16 -1.80
N GLU A 296 -18.07 -13.69 -2.68
CA GLU A 296 -18.47 -13.04 -3.94
C GLU A 296 -19.23 -14.00 -4.86
N ALA A 297 -18.81 -15.26 -4.95
CA ALA A 297 -19.50 -16.28 -5.75
C ALA A 297 -20.88 -16.61 -5.18
N GLU A 298 -21.01 -16.76 -3.86
CA GLU A 298 -22.28 -17.01 -3.17
C GLU A 298 -23.24 -15.82 -3.35
N ALA A 299 -22.77 -14.59 -3.19
CA ALA A 299 -23.55 -13.38 -3.42
C ALA A 299 -24.00 -13.24 -4.89
N ALA A 300 -23.13 -13.56 -5.85
CA ALA A 300 -23.48 -13.53 -7.27
C ALA A 300 -24.54 -14.57 -7.64
N GLU A 301 -24.52 -15.75 -7.01
CA GLU A 301 -25.51 -16.78 -7.22
C GLU A 301 -26.87 -16.41 -6.61
N GLU A 302 -26.88 -15.78 -5.43
CA GLU A 302 -28.08 -15.24 -4.78
C GLU A 302 -28.73 -14.12 -5.61
N ILE A 303 -27.92 -13.15 -6.09
CA ILE A 303 -28.40 -12.08 -6.99
C ILE A 303 -29.02 -12.67 -8.25
N LYS A 304 -28.36 -13.67 -8.86
CA LYS A 304 -28.88 -14.32 -10.06
C LYS A 304 -30.22 -15.01 -9.79
N GLY A 305 -30.38 -15.64 -8.63
CA GLY A 305 -31.63 -16.24 -8.19
C GLY A 305 -32.77 -15.22 -8.10
N ASN A 306 -32.52 -14.13 -7.38
CA ASN A 306 -33.46 -13.03 -7.18
C ASN A 306 -33.87 -12.36 -8.51
N VAL A 307 -32.91 -12.11 -9.39
CA VAL A 307 -33.15 -11.52 -10.72
C VAL A 307 -34.02 -12.48 -11.58
N LEU A 308 -33.77 -13.79 -11.54
CA LEU A 308 -34.59 -14.77 -12.28
C LEU A 308 -36.01 -14.84 -11.73
N GLU A 309 -36.18 -14.73 -10.42
CA GLU A 309 -37.51 -14.69 -9.79
C GLU A 309 -38.29 -13.44 -10.18
N MET A 310 -37.64 -12.26 -10.17
CA MET A 310 -38.25 -11.01 -10.66
C MET A 310 -38.64 -11.07 -12.15
N ILE A 311 -37.80 -11.65 -13.01
CA ILE A 311 -38.08 -11.81 -14.43
C ILE A 311 -39.32 -12.74 -14.63
N GLU A 312 -39.42 -13.81 -13.83
CA GLU A 312 -40.53 -14.72 -13.90
C GLU A 312 -41.84 -14.09 -13.40
N GLU A 313 -41.77 -13.24 -12.37
CA GLU A 313 -42.93 -12.46 -11.89
C GLU A 313 -43.39 -11.43 -12.93
N ASP A 314 -42.42 -10.69 -13.54
CA ASP A 314 -42.73 -9.73 -14.61
C ASP A 314 -43.33 -10.41 -15.86
N ARG A 315 -42.82 -11.61 -16.22
CA ARG A 315 -43.41 -12.42 -17.31
C ARG A 315 -44.85 -12.80 -17.00
N LYS A 316 -45.17 -13.26 -15.76
CA LYS A 316 -46.54 -13.61 -15.35
C LYS A 316 -47.47 -12.39 -15.34
N ALA A 317 -46.98 -11.25 -14.89
CA ALA A 317 -47.72 -9.99 -14.92
C ALA A 317 -47.99 -9.56 -16.36
N SER A 318 -47.03 -9.67 -17.24
CA SER A 318 -47.15 -9.37 -18.68
C SER A 318 -48.12 -10.31 -19.39
N GLU A 319 -48.10 -11.61 -19.07
CA GLU A 319 -49.09 -12.60 -19.61
C GLU A 319 -50.51 -12.31 -19.12
N ALA A 320 -50.70 -12.00 -17.83
CA ALA A 320 -51.98 -11.61 -17.27
C ALA A 320 -52.50 -10.30 -17.88
N PHE A 321 -51.64 -9.35 -18.16
CA PHE A 321 -51.98 -8.11 -18.85
C PHE A 321 -52.40 -8.36 -20.30
N ALA A 322 -51.70 -9.22 -21.03
CA ALA A 322 -52.05 -9.62 -22.40
C ALA A 322 -53.40 -10.35 -22.47
N GLU A 323 -53.68 -11.22 -21.49
CA GLU A 323 -54.99 -11.91 -21.38
C GLU A 323 -56.14 -10.91 -21.10
N ALA A 324 -55.91 -9.97 -20.18
CA ALA A 324 -56.88 -8.92 -19.87
C ALA A 324 -57.14 -8.00 -21.09
N ALA A 325 -56.08 -7.64 -21.83
CA ALA A 325 -56.20 -6.85 -23.05
C ALA A 325 -56.97 -7.58 -24.17
N ALA A 326 -56.70 -8.87 -24.34
CA ALA A 326 -57.44 -9.72 -25.32
C ALA A 326 -58.91 -9.80 -24.95
N HIS A 327 -59.27 -10.00 -23.68
CA HIS A 327 -60.65 -10.03 -23.22
C HIS A 327 -61.34 -8.67 -23.38
N ALA A 328 -60.64 -7.57 -23.14
CA ALA A 328 -61.16 -6.22 -23.38
C ALA A 328 -61.45 -5.98 -24.87
N GLN A 329 -60.56 -6.45 -25.74
CA GLN A 329 -60.72 -6.35 -27.18
C GLN A 329 -61.92 -7.18 -27.69
N GLU A 330 -62.12 -8.43 -27.21
CA GLU A 330 -63.20 -9.26 -27.52
C GLU A 330 -64.56 -8.64 -27.06
N THR A 331 -64.53 -8.01 -25.88
CA THR A 331 -65.73 -7.33 -25.34
C THR A 331 -66.02 -6.05 -26.18
N MET A 332 -65.01 -5.33 -26.66
CA MET A 332 -65.21 -4.18 -27.55
C MET A 332 -65.73 -4.60 -28.95
N GLU A 333 -65.19 -5.68 -29.51
CA GLU A 333 -65.73 -6.25 -30.79
C GLU A 333 -67.16 -6.69 -30.67
N GLY A 334 -67.53 -7.42 -29.60
CA GLY A 334 -68.89 -7.81 -29.30
C GLY A 334 -69.83 -6.60 -29.10
N ALA A 335 -69.35 -5.53 -28.48
CA ALA A 335 -70.14 -4.31 -28.33
C ALA A 335 -70.29 -3.54 -29.66
N ALA A 336 -69.26 -3.58 -30.53
CA ALA A 336 -69.31 -3.00 -31.87
C ALA A 336 -70.30 -3.78 -32.76
N ASP A 337 -70.25 -5.11 -32.74
CA ASP A 337 -71.18 -5.95 -33.46
C ASP A 337 -72.63 -5.75 -32.98
N ALA A 338 -72.85 -5.67 -31.67
CA ALA A 338 -74.17 -5.36 -31.10
C ALA A 338 -74.71 -3.98 -31.51
N ALA A 339 -73.78 -2.95 -31.56
CA ALA A 339 -74.14 -1.63 -32.03
C ALA A 339 -74.49 -1.60 -33.54
N GLU A 340 -73.76 -2.35 -34.34
CA GLU A 340 -74.05 -2.48 -35.79
C GLU A 340 -75.33 -3.25 -36.03
N GLN A 341 -75.65 -4.32 -35.24
CA GLN A 341 -76.89 -4.99 -35.27
C GLN A 341 -78.04 -4.07 -34.86
N ALA A 342 -77.89 -3.34 -33.76
CA ALA A 342 -78.92 -2.39 -33.31
C ALA A 342 -79.15 -1.25 -34.34
N ARG A 343 -78.12 -0.83 -35.05
CA ARG A 343 -78.21 0.11 -36.15
C ARG A 343 -79.01 -0.46 -37.36
N THR A 344 -78.72 -1.74 -37.70
CA THR A 344 -79.41 -2.44 -38.78
C THR A 344 -80.88 -2.64 -38.45
N ASP A 345 -81.18 -3.07 -37.20
CA ASP A 345 -82.56 -3.24 -36.71
C ASP A 345 -83.31 -1.90 -36.66
N MET A 346 -82.63 -0.75 -36.33
CA MET A 346 -83.20 0.58 -36.38
C MET A 346 -83.45 1.06 -37.83
N GLU A 347 -82.56 0.76 -38.77
CA GLU A 347 -82.73 1.10 -40.19
C GLU A 347 -83.93 0.26 -40.80
N GLU A 348 -84.04 -1.01 -40.40
CA GLU A 348 -85.21 -1.87 -40.81
C GLU A 348 -86.50 -1.33 -40.21
N THR A 349 -86.55 -1.04 -38.91
CA THR A 349 -87.74 -0.46 -38.23
C THR A 349 -88.11 0.94 -38.75
N ALA A 350 -87.07 1.79 -39.07
CA ALA A 350 -87.30 3.10 -39.70
C ALA A 350 -87.86 2.93 -41.13
N GLY A 351 -87.45 1.91 -41.86
CA GLY A 351 -87.96 1.57 -43.16
C GLY A 351 -89.48 1.20 -43.11
N GLU A 352 -89.87 0.39 -42.11
CA GLU A 352 -91.28 0.01 -41.89
C GLU A 352 -92.15 1.19 -41.39
N LEU A 353 -91.64 2.10 -40.59
CA LEU A 353 -92.30 3.31 -40.10
C LEU A 353 -92.48 4.39 -41.18
N LEU A 354 -91.50 4.48 -42.13
CA LEU A 354 -91.59 5.43 -43.27
C LEU A 354 -92.71 5.09 -44.26
N GLU A 355 -93.23 3.87 -44.26
CA GLU A 355 -94.40 3.49 -45.03
C GLU A 355 -95.76 3.81 -44.34
N ALA A 356 -95.74 4.10 -43.01
CA ALA A 356 -96.97 4.29 -42.22
C ALA A 356 -97.35 5.74 -41.86
N GLU A 357 -96.47 6.67 -41.59
CA GLU A 357 -96.83 8.10 -41.26
C GLU A 357 -95.68 9.06 -41.45
N ALA A 358 -95.81 10.08 -42.32
CA ALA A 358 -94.75 10.97 -42.78
C ALA A 358 -94.44 12.22 -41.94
N ASP A 359 -95.04 12.51 -40.76
CA ASP A 359 -94.91 13.78 -40.07
C ASP A 359 -94.49 13.78 -38.56
N SER A 360 -94.44 12.61 -37.88
CA SER A 360 -94.05 12.57 -36.47
C SER A 360 -92.72 11.86 -36.18
N ALA A 361 -92.21 11.05 -37.11
CA ALA A 361 -90.99 10.19 -36.92
C ALA A 361 -89.66 10.89 -36.94
N HIS A 362 -89.60 12.15 -37.44
CA HIS A 362 -88.28 12.90 -37.54
C HIS A 362 -87.72 13.42 -36.22
N VAL A 363 -88.63 13.69 -35.23
CA VAL A 363 -88.20 14.19 -33.90
C VAL A 363 -87.73 13.05 -32.97
N GLU A 364 -88.40 11.89 -33.04
CA GLU A 364 -88.01 10.70 -32.19
C GLU A 364 -86.76 10.00 -32.67
N ALA A 365 -86.48 9.98 -33.99
CA ALA A 365 -85.28 9.45 -34.55
C ALA A 365 -84.06 10.27 -34.21
N GLN A 366 -84.14 11.62 -34.15
CA GLN A 366 -83.08 12.51 -33.71
C GLN A 366 -82.76 12.31 -32.21
N ALA A 367 -83.77 12.16 -31.34
CA ALA A 367 -83.51 11.96 -29.91
C ALA A 367 -82.85 10.58 -29.61
N ALA A 368 -83.22 9.53 -30.38
CA ALA A 368 -82.56 8.22 -30.22
C ALA A 368 -81.14 8.19 -30.71
N THR A 369 -80.84 8.94 -31.80
CA THR A 369 -79.44 9.08 -32.29
C THR A 369 -78.53 9.86 -31.31
N GLU A 370 -79.02 10.96 -30.75
CA GLU A 370 -78.29 11.74 -29.70
C GLU A 370 -78.09 10.91 -28.45
N GLN A 371 -79.04 10.01 -28.07
CA GLN A 371 -78.88 9.18 -26.89
C GLN A 371 -77.83 8.05 -27.12
N ALA A 372 -77.85 7.42 -28.32
CA ALA A 372 -76.82 6.42 -28.69
C ALA A 372 -75.39 7.00 -28.83
N GLU A 373 -75.29 8.21 -29.38
CA GLU A 373 -73.98 8.92 -29.41
C GLU A 373 -73.50 9.28 -28.01
N ALA A 374 -74.36 9.66 -27.09
CA ALA A 374 -74.00 9.97 -25.70
C ALA A 374 -73.56 8.72 -24.95
N GLU A 375 -74.20 7.56 -25.13
CA GLU A 375 -73.78 6.30 -24.51
C GLU A 375 -72.48 5.74 -25.10
N ALA A 376 -72.23 5.90 -26.40
CA ALA A 376 -71.01 5.52 -27.05
C ALA A 376 -69.82 6.44 -26.57
N ALA A 377 -70.06 7.74 -26.39
CA ALA A 377 -69.11 8.66 -25.85
C ALA A 377 -68.76 8.37 -24.37
N GLU A 378 -69.78 7.96 -23.57
CA GLU A 378 -69.51 7.58 -22.18
C GLU A 378 -68.69 6.26 -22.07
N GLN A 379 -68.93 5.29 -22.94
CA GLN A 379 -68.16 4.06 -22.99
C GLN A 379 -66.72 4.33 -23.47
N ALA A 380 -66.52 5.15 -24.47
CA ALA A 380 -65.21 5.58 -24.93
C ALA A 380 -64.41 6.33 -23.84
N ALA A 381 -65.11 7.19 -23.08
CA ALA A 381 -64.51 7.86 -21.93
C ALA A 381 -64.10 6.93 -20.81
N LYS A 382 -64.91 5.89 -20.52
CA LYS A 382 -64.54 4.84 -19.53
C LYS A 382 -63.37 3.96 -19.98
N ALA A 383 -63.31 3.64 -21.27
CA ALA A 383 -62.18 2.90 -21.83
C ALA A 383 -60.84 3.68 -21.79
N ASN A 384 -60.91 4.99 -22.10
CA ASN A 384 -59.75 5.87 -22.01
C ASN A 384 -59.28 6.06 -20.56
N ALA A 385 -60.22 6.22 -19.61
CA ALA A 385 -59.86 6.31 -18.18
C ALA A 385 -59.23 5.03 -17.64
N ALA A 386 -59.69 3.85 -18.10
CA ALA A 386 -59.07 2.57 -17.75
C ALA A 386 -57.65 2.40 -18.34
N ALA A 387 -57.44 2.85 -19.58
CA ALA A 387 -56.13 2.84 -20.22
C ALA A 387 -55.12 3.79 -19.52
N GLU A 388 -55.57 4.96 -19.05
CA GLU A 388 -54.77 5.91 -18.31
C GLU A 388 -54.40 5.38 -16.92
N ALA A 389 -55.34 4.74 -16.21
CA ALA A 389 -55.09 4.10 -14.93
C ALA A 389 -54.11 2.90 -15.03
N LEU A 390 -54.15 2.16 -16.13
CA LEU A 390 -53.18 1.09 -16.41
C LEU A 390 -51.80 1.62 -16.70
N LYS A 391 -51.69 2.75 -17.36
CA LYS A 391 -50.42 3.42 -17.62
C LYS A 391 -49.77 3.93 -16.32
N ASP A 392 -50.59 4.59 -15.48
CA ASP A 392 -50.13 5.10 -14.17
C ASP A 392 -49.67 3.95 -13.25
N ALA A 393 -50.40 2.83 -13.22
CA ALA A 393 -50.02 1.63 -12.47
C ALA A 393 -48.72 0.98 -12.99
N ALA A 394 -48.48 1.00 -14.29
CA ALA A 394 -47.22 0.51 -14.87
C ALA A 394 -46.01 1.42 -14.55
N GLU A 395 -46.21 2.72 -14.53
CA GLU A 395 -45.17 3.69 -14.12
C GLU A 395 -44.86 3.55 -12.62
N GLU A 396 -45.86 3.42 -11.76
CA GLU A 396 -45.68 3.20 -10.30
C GLU A 396 -44.94 1.87 -10.01
N HIS A 397 -45.24 0.82 -10.77
CA HIS A 397 -44.58 -0.48 -10.64
C HIS A 397 -43.09 -0.42 -11.12
N ALA A 398 -42.81 0.34 -12.18
CA ALA A 398 -41.43 0.54 -12.66
C ALA A 398 -40.57 1.35 -11.67
N GLU A 399 -41.15 2.33 -11.00
CA GLU A 399 -40.50 3.11 -9.98
C GLU A 399 -40.23 2.29 -8.71
N ALA A 400 -41.18 1.49 -8.26
CA ALA A 400 -41.02 0.55 -7.15
C ALA A 400 -39.93 -0.51 -7.40
N LEU A 401 -39.81 -1.03 -8.62
CA LEU A 401 -38.75 -1.94 -9.02
C LEU A 401 -37.35 -1.27 -9.00
N LYS A 402 -37.28 -0.03 -9.39
CA LYS A 402 -36.04 0.73 -9.34
C LYS A 402 -35.60 0.97 -7.90
N ASP A 403 -36.49 1.38 -7.03
CA ASP A 403 -36.21 1.61 -5.61
C ASP A 403 -35.77 0.32 -4.89
N ALA A 404 -36.44 -0.81 -5.17
CA ALA A 404 -36.03 -2.11 -4.65
C ALA A 404 -34.65 -2.55 -5.13
N ALA A 405 -34.28 -2.25 -6.37
CA ALA A 405 -32.95 -2.55 -6.90
C ALA A 405 -31.85 -1.69 -6.26
N GLU A 406 -32.14 -0.42 -5.96
CA GLU A 406 -31.21 0.47 -5.25
C GLU A 406 -31.03 0.03 -3.79
N GLU A 407 -32.11 -0.33 -3.08
CA GLU A 407 -32.06 -0.84 -1.70
C GLU A 407 -31.26 -2.16 -1.60
N HIS A 408 -31.44 -3.06 -2.57
CA HIS A 408 -30.67 -4.31 -2.64
C HIS A 408 -29.17 -4.07 -2.94
N ALA A 409 -28.85 -3.10 -3.78
CA ALA A 409 -27.46 -2.75 -4.07
C ALA A 409 -26.75 -2.15 -2.84
N GLU A 410 -27.47 -1.37 -2.03
CA GLU A 410 -26.95 -0.80 -0.78
C GLU A 410 -26.75 -1.87 0.30
N ALA A 411 -27.70 -2.79 0.44
CA ALA A 411 -27.60 -3.94 1.36
C ALA A 411 -26.44 -4.88 1.01
N LEU A 412 -26.16 -5.10 -0.27
CA LEU A 412 -25.02 -5.89 -0.75
C LEU A 412 -23.68 -5.20 -0.44
N LYS A 413 -23.64 -3.89 -0.55
CA LYS A 413 -22.47 -3.10 -0.20
C LYS A 413 -22.18 -3.19 1.30
N ASP A 414 -23.18 -3.04 2.14
CA ASP A 414 -23.06 -3.15 3.59
C ASP A 414 -22.62 -4.56 4.04
N ALA A 415 -23.17 -5.60 3.42
CA ALA A 415 -22.77 -6.99 3.66
C ALA A 415 -21.31 -7.26 3.25
N ALA A 416 -20.83 -6.66 2.14
CA ALA A 416 -19.45 -6.75 1.72
C ALA A 416 -18.50 -6.03 2.69
N ASP A 417 -18.87 -4.85 3.18
CA ASP A 417 -18.10 -4.08 4.15
C ASP A 417 -18.04 -4.80 5.51
N GLU A 418 -19.13 -5.44 5.96
CA GLU A 418 -19.15 -6.28 7.17
C GLU A 418 -18.26 -7.53 7.03
N ALA A 419 -18.27 -8.18 5.87
CA ALA A 419 -17.41 -9.33 5.59
C ALA A 419 -15.93 -8.93 5.59
N ILE A 420 -15.59 -7.78 5.02
CA ILE A 420 -14.23 -7.21 5.05
C ILE A 420 -13.81 -6.90 6.50
N ALA A 421 -14.69 -6.32 7.31
CA ALA A 421 -14.42 -6.02 8.72
C ALA A 421 -14.15 -7.29 9.54
N LYS A 422 -14.95 -8.35 9.35
CA LYS A 422 -14.75 -9.66 10.02
C LYS A 422 -13.44 -10.33 9.63
N VAL A 423 -13.03 -10.24 8.37
CA VAL A 423 -11.72 -10.74 7.89
C VAL A 423 -10.59 -9.94 8.52
N GLN A 424 -10.74 -8.63 8.63
CA GLN A 424 -9.76 -7.75 9.27
C GLN A 424 -9.58 -8.09 10.76
N GLU A 425 -10.68 -8.26 11.49
CA GLU A 425 -10.67 -8.65 12.91
C GLU A 425 -10.00 -10.02 13.13
N SER A 426 -10.32 -11.00 12.29
CA SER A 426 -9.69 -12.33 12.32
C SER A 426 -8.19 -12.27 12.03
N VAL A 427 -7.73 -11.40 11.13
CA VAL A 427 -6.32 -11.19 10.85
C VAL A 427 -5.62 -10.53 12.04
N ASP A 428 -6.26 -9.55 12.68
CA ASP A 428 -5.69 -8.84 13.82
C ASP A 428 -5.59 -9.73 15.08
N ASP A 429 -6.59 -10.58 15.35
CA ASP A 429 -6.56 -11.59 16.44
C ASP A 429 -5.44 -12.62 16.19
N ALA A 430 -5.29 -13.11 14.97
CA ALA A 430 -4.22 -14.04 14.64
C ALA A 430 -2.83 -13.40 14.76
N VAL A 431 -2.69 -12.10 14.52
CA VAL A 431 -1.46 -11.35 14.72
C VAL A 431 -1.17 -11.14 16.21
N ALA A 432 -2.18 -10.81 17.01
CA ALA A 432 -2.03 -10.67 18.46
C ALA A 432 -1.53 -11.98 19.08
N LYS A 433 -2.10 -13.13 18.71
CA LYS A 433 -1.66 -14.46 19.14
C LYS A 433 -0.22 -14.80 18.73
N LEU A 434 0.22 -14.36 17.53
CA LEU A 434 1.61 -14.53 17.09
C LEU A 434 2.58 -13.63 17.86
N GLN A 435 2.14 -12.43 18.22
CA GLN A 435 2.93 -11.51 19.03
C GLN A 435 3.12 -12.03 20.46
N GLU A 436 2.06 -12.55 21.06
CA GLU A 436 2.13 -13.22 22.37
C GLU A 436 3.06 -14.46 22.34
N ALA A 437 2.98 -15.27 21.30
CA ALA A 437 3.88 -16.41 21.13
C ALA A 437 5.36 -15.99 20.93
N ALA A 438 5.61 -14.89 20.24
CA ALA A 438 6.95 -14.34 20.06
C ALA A 438 7.49 -13.78 21.39
N ASP A 439 6.68 -13.07 22.16
CA ASP A 439 7.06 -12.54 23.47
C ASP A 439 7.36 -13.68 24.47
N GLN A 440 6.57 -14.75 24.46
CA GLN A 440 6.84 -15.95 25.27
C GLN A 440 8.13 -16.65 24.84
N ALA A 441 8.45 -16.69 23.54
CA ALA A 441 9.69 -17.25 23.04
C ALA A 441 10.91 -16.41 23.44
N ILE A 442 10.78 -15.07 23.41
CA ILE A 442 11.81 -14.13 23.86
C ILE A 442 12.04 -14.27 25.36
N ALA A 443 10.99 -14.37 26.17
CA ALA A 443 11.08 -14.58 27.61
C ALA A 443 11.81 -15.88 27.95
N LYS A 444 11.50 -16.97 27.26
CA LYS A 444 12.21 -18.27 27.43
C LYS A 444 13.67 -18.20 27.01
N LEU A 445 14.01 -17.43 25.97
CA LEU A 445 15.41 -17.20 25.57
C LEU A 445 16.17 -16.36 26.59
N GLN A 446 15.52 -15.38 27.22
CA GLN A 446 16.10 -14.58 28.29
C GLN A 446 16.32 -15.39 29.58
N GLU A 447 15.39 -16.26 29.96
CA GLU A 447 15.56 -17.21 31.06
C GLU A 447 16.72 -18.19 30.81
N ALA A 448 16.81 -18.73 29.60
CA ALA A 448 17.92 -19.63 29.21
C ALA A 448 19.27 -18.93 29.21
N ALA A 449 19.32 -17.65 28.83
CA ALA A 449 20.54 -16.82 28.85
C ALA A 449 20.93 -16.39 30.28
N GLY A 450 19.95 -16.10 31.16
CA GLY A 450 20.16 -15.76 32.56
C GLY A 450 20.66 -16.97 33.41
N GLY A 451 20.15 -18.16 33.12
CA GLY A 451 20.58 -19.39 33.80
C GLY A 451 22.00 -19.89 33.45
N ALA A 452 22.58 -19.35 32.37
CA ALA A 452 23.98 -19.65 31.99
C ALA A 452 25.02 -18.81 32.75
N GLY A 453 24.58 -17.68 33.38
CA GLY A 453 25.46 -16.78 34.13
C GLY A 453 25.75 -17.21 35.58
N GLU A 454 24.88 -18.02 36.20
CA GLU A 454 25.00 -18.40 37.62
C GLU A 454 25.83 -19.64 37.88
N LYS A 455 26.36 -20.34 36.89
CA LYS A 455 27.15 -21.59 37.06
C LYS A 455 28.65 -21.41 37.01
N ASN A 456 29.21 -20.20 37.01
CA ASN A 456 30.66 -20.02 36.89
C ASN A 456 31.35 -19.27 38.06
N ASP A 457 30.69 -19.14 39.24
CA ASP A 457 31.33 -18.64 40.47
C ASP A 457 31.44 -19.77 41.51
N GLY A 458 32.26 -20.80 41.19
CA GLY A 458 32.50 -21.89 42.12
C GLY A 458 33.61 -22.84 41.65
N ARG A 459 34.83 -22.28 41.39
CA ARG A 459 36.12 -23.03 41.63
C ARG A 459 37.33 -22.10 41.40
#